data_1c001ab138c262cb176877de2edfbb8c
#
_entry.id   1c001ab138c262cb176877de2edfbb8c
#
_cell.length_a   1.000
_cell.length_b   1.000
_cell.length_c   1.000
_cell.angle_alpha   90.00
_cell.angle_beta   90.00
_cell.angle_gamma   90.00
#
_symmetry.space_group_name_H-M   'P 1'
#
loop_
_entity.id
_entity.type
_entity.pdbx_description
1 polymer ?
#
loop_
_entity_poly.entity_id
_entity_poly.type
_entity_poly.pdbx_seq_one_letter_code
_entity_poly.pdbx_strand_id
1 'polypeptide(L)'
;MIERDWEFEKIKKYKENALRENIYNKGNVKKYKECPYCGSKSFIKYGKYNGIQRYKCKNEECKKTFSNTTNSVWKYLKHKPEKWFEFIELMGEHTTLNECAAKLEISIVTAFYWRHKIFHAIENNYKPEKFDEVVDVDTYYTEKCYKGSRNKNYTYADKVKNKFDKMYGLVPRSVSVLIAEEAGKMPLIRRTEDNETIVNNFNNNVLKIAAKDCYMRTDYFTNKKLKNNLLQYNKKLSNETKKKYGLKIIGNRIEDKIKDDKKKNIIASLTAWLSRCKGIATKYINHYYNFYSLIDSEKVFDYMSIFFDLLKNGSYTSVEVLRTNHVEDY
;
A
#
# COMPACT_ATOMS: atom_id res chain seq x y z
N MET A 1 12.66 -24.00 -28.70
CA MET A 1 13.04 -22.77 -28.00
C MET A 1 12.60 -21.53 -28.78
N ILE A 2 12.80 -21.46 -30.09
CA ILE A 2 12.48 -20.30 -30.95
C ILE A 2 10.97 -20.02 -31.07
N GLU A 3 10.09 -21.03 -31.06
CA GLU A 3 8.62 -20.81 -31.16
C GLU A 3 8.02 -20.18 -29.90
N ARG A 4 8.53 -20.50 -28.69
CA ARG A 4 8.06 -19.87 -27.44
C ARG A 4 8.41 -18.40 -27.35
N ASP A 5 9.58 -18.00 -27.87
CA ASP A 5 10.00 -16.61 -27.87
C ASP A 5 9.13 -15.76 -28.79
N TRP A 6 8.67 -16.31 -29.91
CA TRP A 6 7.82 -15.60 -30.88
C TRP A 6 6.37 -15.40 -30.37
N GLU A 7 5.79 -16.37 -29.67
CA GLU A 7 4.49 -16.22 -29.01
C GLU A 7 4.54 -15.19 -27.89
N PHE A 8 5.61 -15.21 -27.08
CA PHE A 8 5.82 -14.25 -26.02
C PHE A 8 5.94 -12.82 -26.55
N GLU A 9 6.70 -12.61 -27.61
CA GLU A 9 6.83 -11.32 -28.31
C GLU A 9 5.49 -10.85 -28.90
N LYS A 10 4.68 -11.75 -29.45
CA LYS A 10 3.32 -11.42 -29.93
C LYS A 10 2.39 -10.98 -28.82
N ILE A 11 2.37 -11.72 -27.72
CA ILE A 11 1.54 -11.38 -26.55
C ILE A 11 1.97 -10.05 -25.95
N LYS A 12 3.28 -9.81 -25.86
CA LYS A 12 3.84 -8.53 -25.39
C LYS A 12 3.40 -7.38 -26.29
N LYS A 13 3.55 -7.53 -27.59
CA LYS A 13 3.14 -6.51 -28.58
C LYS A 13 1.62 -6.26 -28.57
N TYR A 14 0.83 -7.29 -28.36
CA TYR A 14 -0.63 -7.17 -28.22
C TYR A 14 -0.98 -6.38 -26.95
N LYS A 15 -0.38 -6.71 -25.80
CA LYS A 15 -0.55 -5.97 -24.54
C LYS A 15 -0.13 -4.50 -24.68
N GLU A 16 1.02 -4.23 -25.31
CA GLU A 16 1.50 -2.87 -25.56
C GLU A 16 0.53 -2.08 -26.45
N ASN A 17 0.00 -2.67 -27.51
CA ASN A 17 -0.95 -2.02 -28.41
C ASN A 17 -2.29 -1.77 -27.70
N ALA A 18 -2.82 -2.74 -26.96
CA ALA A 18 -4.04 -2.60 -26.18
C ALA A 18 -3.89 -1.50 -25.11
N LEU A 19 -2.72 -1.45 -24.45
CA LEU A 19 -2.38 -0.42 -23.47
C LEU A 19 -2.32 0.96 -24.11
N ARG A 20 -1.63 1.10 -25.27
CA ARG A 20 -1.57 2.35 -26.04
C ARG A 20 -2.95 2.81 -26.47
N GLU A 21 -3.75 1.92 -27.00
CA GLU A 21 -5.11 2.23 -27.44
C GLU A 21 -5.99 2.70 -26.30
N ASN A 22 -5.90 2.07 -25.14
CA ASN A 22 -6.62 2.47 -23.94
C ASN A 22 -6.12 3.79 -23.35
N ILE A 23 -4.79 4.02 -23.30
CA ILE A 23 -4.21 5.27 -22.79
C ILE A 23 -4.53 6.45 -23.73
N TYR A 24 -4.45 6.23 -25.04
CA TYR A 24 -4.52 7.35 -26.01
C TYR A 24 -5.91 7.53 -26.61
N ASN A 25 -6.72 6.49 -26.79
CA ASN A 25 -7.94 6.53 -27.60
C ASN A 25 -9.25 6.35 -26.85
N LYS A 26 -9.31 5.60 -25.73
CA LYS A 26 -10.59 5.18 -25.10
C LYS A 26 -11.04 6.03 -23.90
N GLY A 27 -10.50 7.22 -23.70
CA GLY A 27 -11.05 8.13 -22.68
C GLY A 27 -10.80 7.73 -21.23
N ASN A 28 -9.97 6.71 -20.99
CA ASN A 28 -9.54 6.29 -19.65
C ASN A 28 -8.57 7.27 -18.98
N VAL A 29 -8.19 8.33 -19.71
CA VAL A 29 -7.30 9.38 -19.22
C VAL A 29 -8.14 10.57 -18.76
N LYS A 30 -7.76 11.19 -17.66
CA LYS A 30 -8.43 12.37 -17.11
C LYS A 30 -8.54 13.47 -18.19
N LYS A 31 -9.77 13.80 -18.57
CA LYS A 31 -10.03 14.91 -19.46
C LYS A 31 -10.25 16.17 -18.64
N TYR A 32 -9.38 17.14 -18.75
CA TYR A 32 -9.56 18.42 -18.09
C TYR A 32 -10.63 19.25 -18.81
N LYS A 33 -11.59 19.72 -18.05
CA LYS A 33 -12.58 20.72 -18.50
C LYS A 33 -12.10 22.15 -18.23
N GLU A 34 -11.12 22.28 -17.36
CA GLU A 34 -10.51 23.53 -16.92
C GLU A 34 -9.03 23.35 -16.59
N CYS A 35 -8.28 24.43 -16.52
CA CYS A 35 -6.87 24.41 -16.17
C CYS A 35 -6.67 23.91 -14.72
N PRO A 36 -5.87 22.85 -14.46
CA PRO A 36 -5.68 22.31 -13.13
C PRO A 36 -4.90 23.22 -12.16
N TYR A 37 -4.40 24.35 -12.65
CA TYR A 37 -3.63 25.30 -11.85
C TYR A 37 -4.41 26.56 -11.45
N CYS A 38 -5.32 27.05 -12.30
CA CYS A 38 -6.04 28.30 -12.05
C CYS A 38 -7.57 28.19 -12.29
N GLY A 39 -8.10 27.01 -12.66
CA GLY A 39 -9.50 26.81 -12.92
C GLY A 39 -10.03 27.43 -14.23
N SER A 40 -9.21 28.12 -15.01
CA SER A 40 -9.66 28.74 -16.28
C SER A 40 -10.13 27.71 -17.29
N LYS A 41 -11.28 27.93 -17.91
CA LYS A 41 -11.80 27.09 -18.99
C LYS A 41 -11.16 27.39 -20.35
N SER A 42 -10.36 28.46 -20.45
CA SER A 42 -9.71 28.89 -21.67
C SER A 42 -8.32 28.28 -21.79
N PHE A 43 -8.17 27.23 -22.59
CA PHE A 43 -6.89 26.58 -22.91
C PHE A 43 -6.90 25.99 -24.31
N ILE A 44 -5.72 25.75 -24.87
CA ILE A 44 -5.53 25.22 -26.22
C ILE A 44 -4.68 23.95 -26.19
N LYS A 45 -4.82 23.12 -27.22
CA LYS A 45 -3.90 22.03 -27.51
C LYS A 45 -2.50 22.58 -27.79
N TYR A 46 -1.47 22.02 -27.12
CA TYR A 46 -0.09 22.50 -27.21
C TYR A 46 0.87 21.35 -27.51
N GLY A 47 0.67 20.70 -28.67
CA GLY A 47 1.47 19.57 -29.11
C GLY A 47 1.30 18.30 -28.29
N LYS A 48 2.11 17.28 -28.63
CA LYS A 48 2.18 16.00 -27.91
C LYS A 48 3.60 15.76 -27.41
N TYR A 49 3.72 15.06 -26.28
CA TYR A 49 4.99 14.59 -25.74
C TYR A 49 4.85 13.11 -25.33
N ASN A 50 5.70 12.25 -25.87
CA ASN A 50 5.60 10.78 -25.70
C ASN A 50 4.18 10.24 -25.98
N GLY A 51 3.51 10.78 -27.03
CA GLY A 51 2.13 10.41 -27.38
C GLY A 51 1.04 11.09 -26.57
N ILE A 52 1.37 11.72 -25.44
CA ILE A 52 0.40 12.35 -24.53
C ILE A 52 0.12 13.79 -24.98
N GLN A 53 -1.18 14.12 -25.15
CA GLN A 53 -1.63 15.46 -25.52
C GLN A 53 -1.31 16.45 -24.40
N ARG A 54 -0.65 17.55 -24.75
CA ARG A 54 -0.42 18.70 -23.86
C ARG A 54 -1.38 19.83 -24.18
N TYR A 55 -1.64 20.64 -23.18
CA TYR A 55 -2.48 21.83 -23.24
C TYR A 55 -1.73 23.02 -22.65
N LYS A 56 -2.06 24.24 -23.09
CA LYS A 56 -1.53 25.48 -22.54
C LYS A 56 -2.71 26.38 -22.12
N CYS A 57 -2.68 26.84 -20.88
CA CYS A 57 -3.65 27.79 -20.36
C CYS A 57 -3.50 29.14 -21.06
N LYS A 58 -4.63 29.75 -21.45
CA LYS A 58 -4.67 31.09 -22.07
C LYS A 58 -4.77 32.22 -21.06
N ASN A 59 -5.08 31.92 -19.77
CA ASN A 59 -5.10 32.94 -18.73
C ASN A 59 -3.71 33.55 -18.61
N GLU A 60 -3.62 34.88 -18.72
CA GLU A 60 -2.36 35.61 -18.74
C GLU A 60 -1.55 35.48 -17.46
N GLU A 61 -2.20 35.38 -16.34
CA GLU A 61 -1.58 35.18 -15.03
C GLU A 61 -1.10 33.72 -14.81
N CYS A 62 -1.62 32.76 -15.59
CA CYS A 62 -1.29 31.35 -15.41
C CYS A 62 -0.26 30.88 -16.45
N LYS A 63 -0.57 30.95 -17.74
CA LYS A 63 0.24 30.51 -18.90
C LYS A 63 0.89 29.11 -18.79
N LYS A 64 0.52 28.33 -17.75
CA LYS A 64 1.10 27.01 -17.47
C LYS A 64 0.65 25.96 -18.48
N THR A 65 1.54 25.00 -18.74
CA THR A 65 1.21 23.83 -19.57
C THR A 65 0.84 22.65 -18.69
N PHE A 66 -0.13 21.86 -19.15
CA PHE A 66 -0.60 20.66 -18.47
C PHE A 66 -0.93 19.56 -19.48
N SER A 67 -1.12 18.35 -19.01
CA SER A 67 -1.47 17.20 -19.82
C SER A 67 -2.45 16.32 -19.03
N ASN A 68 -2.95 15.28 -19.65
CA ASN A 68 -3.84 14.32 -18.99
C ASN A 68 -3.15 13.58 -17.82
N THR A 69 -1.82 13.61 -17.73
CA THR A 69 -1.05 13.04 -16.61
C THR A 69 -0.72 14.05 -15.51
N THR A 70 -1.15 15.32 -15.65
CA THR A 70 -0.94 16.35 -14.62
C THR A 70 -1.70 15.97 -13.35
N ASN A 71 -1.06 16.10 -12.20
CA ASN A 71 -1.56 15.71 -10.87
C ASN A 71 -1.78 14.19 -10.70
N SER A 72 -1.18 13.35 -11.54
CA SER A 72 -1.11 11.92 -11.36
C SER A 72 0.32 11.46 -11.01
N VAL A 73 0.46 10.18 -10.67
CA VAL A 73 1.77 9.51 -10.49
C VAL A 73 2.69 9.71 -11.69
N TRP A 74 2.10 9.84 -12.87
CA TRP A 74 2.78 9.97 -14.15
C TRP A 74 3.18 11.39 -14.53
N LYS A 75 3.03 12.36 -13.64
CA LYS A 75 3.47 13.74 -13.90
C LYS A 75 4.98 13.77 -14.17
N TYR A 76 5.40 14.50 -15.19
CA TYR A 76 6.79 14.57 -15.67
C TYR A 76 7.38 13.22 -16.10
N LEU A 77 6.57 12.41 -16.76
CA LEU A 77 6.97 11.11 -17.29
C LEU A 77 8.15 11.26 -18.27
N LYS A 78 9.31 10.69 -17.91
CA LYS A 78 10.49 10.62 -18.80
C LYS A 78 10.52 9.34 -19.63
N HIS A 79 9.94 8.27 -19.09
CA HIS A 79 9.85 6.97 -19.74
C HIS A 79 8.46 6.74 -20.33
N LYS A 80 8.35 5.82 -21.28
CA LYS A 80 7.08 5.46 -21.91
C LYS A 80 6.12 4.86 -20.87
N PRO A 81 4.80 5.08 -21.01
CA PRO A 81 3.81 4.52 -20.09
C PRO A 81 3.89 2.99 -19.94
N GLU A 82 4.26 2.29 -21.00
CA GLU A 82 4.39 0.84 -21.03
C GLU A 82 5.40 0.33 -19.98
N LYS A 83 6.54 1.00 -19.80
CA LYS A 83 7.52 0.64 -18.77
C LYS A 83 6.96 0.78 -17.33
N TRP A 84 6.05 1.72 -17.11
CA TRP A 84 5.38 1.87 -15.82
C TRP A 84 4.38 0.76 -15.57
N PHE A 85 3.66 0.35 -16.60
CA PHE A 85 2.73 -0.78 -16.49
C PHE A 85 3.50 -2.07 -16.17
N GLU A 86 4.55 -2.39 -16.93
CA GLU A 86 5.43 -3.53 -16.64
C GLU A 86 6.03 -3.46 -15.22
N PHE A 87 6.35 -2.25 -14.73
CA PHE A 87 6.85 -2.09 -13.36
C PHE A 87 5.80 -2.46 -12.32
N ILE A 88 4.53 -2.13 -12.54
CA ILE A 88 3.42 -2.51 -11.64
C ILE A 88 3.20 -4.02 -11.66
N GLU A 89 3.23 -4.65 -12.84
CA GLU A 89 3.16 -6.11 -12.96
C GLU A 89 4.29 -6.78 -12.17
N LEU A 90 5.54 -6.34 -12.36
CA LEU A 90 6.69 -6.85 -11.63
C LEU A 90 6.58 -6.64 -10.11
N MET A 91 5.99 -5.54 -9.68
CA MET A 91 5.71 -5.33 -8.24
C MET A 91 4.71 -6.35 -7.71
N GLY A 92 3.65 -6.66 -8.47
CA GLY A 92 2.66 -7.66 -8.12
C GLY A 92 3.22 -9.09 -8.11
N GLU A 93 4.18 -9.39 -8.99
CA GLU A 93 4.93 -10.65 -9.02
C GLU A 93 6.00 -10.78 -7.91
N HIS A 94 6.06 -9.81 -6.99
CA HIS A 94 7.03 -9.78 -5.88
C HIS A 94 8.50 -9.66 -6.31
N THR A 95 8.75 -9.07 -7.48
CA THR A 95 10.08 -8.88 -8.03
C THR A 95 10.87 -7.84 -7.20
N THR A 96 12.15 -8.11 -6.95
CA THR A 96 13.02 -7.18 -6.21
C THR A 96 13.29 -5.90 -7.01
N LEU A 97 13.69 -4.79 -6.32
CA LEU A 97 14.02 -3.54 -7.01
C LEU A 97 15.17 -3.71 -8.02
N ASN A 98 16.16 -4.54 -7.71
CA ASN A 98 17.28 -4.81 -8.59
C ASN A 98 16.83 -5.51 -9.88
N GLU A 99 15.99 -6.52 -9.75
CA GLU A 99 15.42 -7.26 -10.88
C GLU A 99 14.50 -6.38 -11.72
N CYS A 100 13.63 -5.56 -11.08
CA CYS A 100 12.83 -4.57 -11.80
C CYS A 100 13.71 -3.60 -12.59
N ALA A 101 14.77 -3.09 -11.97
CA ALA A 101 15.71 -2.16 -12.62
C ALA A 101 16.39 -2.80 -13.83
N ALA A 102 16.85 -4.04 -13.70
CA ALA A 102 17.49 -4.79 -14.77
C ALA A 102 16.53 -5.10 -15.91
N LYS A 103 15.32 -5.65 -15.62
CA LYS A 103 14.33 -6.02 -16.64
C LYS A 103 13.83 -4.81 -17.44
N LEU A 104 13.71 -3.64 -16.80
CA LEU A 104 13.19 -2.43 -17.41
C LEU A 104 14.29 -1.49 -17.93
N GLU A 105 15.56 -1.86 -17.79
CA GLU A 105 16.69 -1.03 -18.17
C GLU A 105 16.61 0.40 -17.59
N ILE A 106 16.34 0.48 -16.27
CA ILE A 106 16.30 1.73 -15.51
C ILE A 106 17.27 1.65 -14.33
N SER A 107 17.65 2.81 -13.77
CA SER A 107 18.48 2.80 -12.57
C SER A 107 17.70 2.29 -11.35
N ILE A 108 18.39 1.65 -10.40
CA ILE A 108 17.81 1.20 -9.12
C ILE A 108 17.17 2.39 -8.37
N VAL A 109 17.78 3.58 -8.46
CA VAL A 109 17.26 4.81 -7.88
C VAL A 109 15.92 5.20 -8.53
N THR A 110 15.81 5.07 -9.85
CA THR A 110 14.55 5.29 -10.58
C THR A 110 13.49 4.28 -10.13
N ALA A 111 13.82 2.99 -10.08
CA ALA A 111 12.92 1.93 -9.63
C ALA A 111 12.44 2.19 -8.18
N PHE A 112 13.33 2.62 -7.28
CA PHE A 112 12.98 2.98 -5.92
C PHE A 112 11.94 4.11 -5.86
N TYR A 113 12.17 5.23 -6.55
CA TYR A 113 11.22 6.33 -6.57
C TYR A 113 9.91 5.99 -7.27
N TRP A 114 9.94 5.17 -8.31
CA TRP A 114 8.72 4.68 -8.94
C TRP A 114 7.87 3.87 -7.96
N ARG A 115 8.49 2.92 -7.26
CA ARG A 115 7.80 2.12 -6.24
C ARG A 115 7.13 3.00 -5.18
N HIS A 116 7.85 3.97 -4.64
CA HIS A 116 7.29 4.85 -3.61
C HIS A 116 6.23 5.81 -4.14
N LYS A 117 6.30 6.27 -5.38
CA LYS A 117 5.24 7.04 -6.02
C LYS A 117 3.97 6.21 -6.20
N ILE A 118 4.10 4.95 -6.61
CA ILE A 118 2.98 4.02 -6.75
C ILE A 118 2.37 3.74 -5.37
N PHE A 119 3.18 3.45 -4.36
CA PHE A 119 2.69 3.24 -2.99
C PHE A 119 1.92 4.44 -2.45
N HIS A 120 2.45 5.65 -2.62
CA HIS A 120 1.76 6.88 -2.22
C HIS A 120 0.40 7.02 -2.92
N ALA A 121 0.33 6.71 -4.21
CA ALA A 121 -0.92 6.76 -4.93
C ALA A 121 -1.90 5.67 -4.48
N ILE A 122 -1.42 4.46 -4.20
CA ILE A 122 -2.23 3.36 -3.66
C ILE A 122 -2.80 3.76 -2.29
N GLU A 123 -1.99 4.29 -1.39
CA GLU A 123 -2.43 4.71 -0.05
C GLU A 123 -3.53 5.77 -0.09
N ASN A 124 -3.51 6.66 -1.08
CA ASN A 124 -4.54 7.69 -1.23
C ASN A 124 -5.81 7.20 -1.92
N ASN A 125 -5.71 6.24 -2.83
CA ASN A 125 -6.82 5.80 -3.69
C ASN A 125 -7.48 4.51 -3.18
N TYR A 126 -6.75 3.64 -2.50
CA TYR A 126 -7.23 2.36 -2.00
C TYR A 126 -7.18 2.35 -0.48
N LYS A 127 -8.31 2.57 0.14
CA LYS A 127 -8.46 2.54 1.60
C LYS A 127 -9.20 1.27 2.00
N PRO A 128 -8.91 0.71 3.18
CA PRO A 128 -9.70 -0.38 3.73
C PRO A 128 -11.18 -0.02 3.72
N GLU A 129 -12.00 -0.98 3.33
CA GLU A 129 -13.46 -0.85 3.38
C GLU A 129 -13.92 -0.83 4.85
N LYS A 130 -15.15 -0.34 5.07
CA LYS A 130 -15.74 -0.35 6.40
C LYS A 130 -15.94 -1.79 6.87
N PHE A 131 -15.51 -2.10 8.08
CA PHE A 131 -15.78 -3.38 8.72
C PHE A 131 -17.19 -3.41 9.28
N ASP A 132 -17.97 -4.45 8.97
CA ASP A 132 -19.40 -4.52 9.29
C ASP A 132 -19.79 -5.76 10.10
N GLU A 133 -18.98 -6.83 10.05
CA GLU A 133 -19.34 -8.11 10.65
C GLU A 133 -18.32 -8.58 11.68
N VAL A 134 -17.60 -9.65 11.38
CA VAL A 134 -16.59 -10.25 12.26
C VAL A 134 -15.21 -9.86 11.79
N VAL A 135 -14.47 -9.21 12.66
CA VAL A 135 -13.09 -8.77 12.37
C VAL A 135 -12.13 -9.55 13.24
N ASP A 136 -11.23 -10.27 12.62
CA ASP A 136 -10.09 -10.85 13.27
C ASP A 136 -9.01 -9.80 13.50
N VAL A 137 -8.64 -9.58 14.76
CA VAL A 137 -7.66 -8.57 15.16
C VAL A 137 -6.47 -9.26 15.80
N ASP A 138 -5.33 -9.22 15.12
CA ASP A 138 -4.11 -9.87 15.58
C ASP A 138 -2.93 -8.90 15.65
N THR A 139 -1.88 -9.32 16.34
CA THR A 139 -0.63 -8.56 16.43
C THR A 139 0.56 -9.46 16.19
N TYR A 140 1.54 -8.95 15.48
CA TYR A 140 2.84 -9.60 15.41
C TYR A 140 3.96 -8.58 15.62
N TYR A 141 5.18 -9.07 15.80
CA TYR A 141 6.35 -8.24 16.02
C TYR A 141 7.37 -8.46 14.91
N THR A 142 7.91 -7.37 14.38
CA THR A 142 8.98 -7.40 13.38
C THR A 142 10.19 -6.63 13.88
N GLU A 143 11.38 -7.01 13.42
CA GLU A 143 12.61 -6.29 13.77
C GLU A 143 12.62 -4.88 13.14
N LYS A 144 13.12 -3.90 13.89
CA LYS A 144 13.32 -2.54 13.40
C LYS A 144 14.50 -2.52 12.41
N CYS A 145 14.27 -2.01 11.22
CA CYS A 145 15.25 -1.95 10.13
C CYS A 145 15.54 -0.50 9.74
N TYR A 146 16.79 -0.08 9.85
CA TYR A 146 17.27 1.29 9.54
C TYR A 146 17.97 1.37 8.18
N LYS A 147 17.64 0.49 7.25
CA LYS A 147 18.28 0.43 5.93
C LYS A 147 18.11 1.77 5.20
N GLY A 148 19.22 2.30 4.67
CA GLY A 148 19.25 3.57 3.93
C GLY A 148 19.22 4.84 4.80
N SER A 149 19.24 4.74 6.12
CA SER A 149 19.42 5.91 6.99
C SER A 149 20.79 6.54 6.77
N ARG A 150 20.82 7.86 6.69
CA ARG A 150 22.05 8.66 6.58
C ARG A 150 22.60 9.12 7.94
N ASN A 151 21.84 8.94 9.02
CA ASN A 151 22.31 9.25 10.37
C ASN A 151 23.26 8.17 10.85
N LYS A 152 24.56 8.42 10.66
CA LYS A 152 25.62 7.45 10.98
C LYS A 152 25.67 7.10 12.46
N ASN A 153 25.47 8.07 13.34
CA ASN A 153 25.58 7.85 14.79
C ASN A 153 24.44 6.95 15.31
N TYR A 154 23.23 7.23 14.90
CA TYR A 154 22.07 6.44 15.27
C TYR A 154 22.14 5.01 14.70
N THR A 155 22.44 4.88 13.41
CA THR A 155 22.54 3.56 12.75
C THR A 155 23.67 2.68 13.30
N TYR A 156 24.79 3.28 13.71
CA TYR A 156 25.90 2.51 14.28
C TYR A 156 25.54 1.99 15.67
N ALA A 157 25.04 2.85 16.57
CA ALA A 157 24.62 2.46 17.91
C ALA A 157 23.52 1.37 17.90
N ASP A 158 22.53 1.50 17.02
CA ASP A 158 21.48 0.50 16.90
C ASP A 158 21.96 -0.83 16.28
N LYS A 159 22.87 -0.79 15.32
CA LYS A 159 23.49 -2.01 14.78
C LYS A 159 24.29 -2.76 15.84
N VAL A 160 25.09 -2.05 16.63
CA VAL A 160 25.86 -2.64 17.72
C VAL A 160 24.95 -3.23 18.77
N LYS A 161 23.91 -2.50 19.19
CA LYS A 161 22.92 -2.96 20.16
C LYS A 161 22.18 -4.20 19.66
N ASN A 162 21.67 -4.19 18.43
CA ASN A 162 20.98 -5.36 17.86
C ASN A 162 21.89 -6.58 17.77
N LYS A 163 23.18 -6.40 17.43
CA LYS A 163 24.16 -7.50 17.42
C LYS A 163 24.42 -8.04 18.82
N PHE A 164 24.56 -7.16 19.80
CA PHE A 164 24.74 -7.51 21.20
C PHE A 164 23.49 -8.23 21.74
N ASP A 165 22.30 -7.68 21.53
CA ASP A 165 21.02 -8.27 21.96
C ASP A 165 20.84 -9.68 21.39
N LYS A 166 21.14 -9.90 20.11
CA LYS A 166 21.10 -11.23 19.47
C LYS A 166 22.12 -12.20 20.08
N MET A 167 23.32 -11.73 20.39
CA MET A 167 24.38 -12.56 20.96
C MET A 167 24.02 -13.06 22.36
N TYR A 168 23.28 -12.28 23.15
CA TYR A 168 22.83 -12.63 24.50
C TYR A 168 21.38 -13.14 24.55
N GLY A 169 20.78 -13.49 23.39
CA GLY A 169 19.40 -14.00 23.33
C GLY A 169 18.33 -12.96 23.69
N LEU A 170 18.68 -11.68 23.72
CA LEU A 170 17.75 -10.59 23.95
C LEU A 170 16.95 -10.31 22.66
N VAL A 171 15.68 -9.98 22.80
CA VAL A 171 14.84 -9.64 21.66
C VAL A 171 15.32 -8.30 21.06
N PRO A 172 15.70 -8.26 19.79
CA PRO A 172 16.05 -7.00 19.13
C PRO A 172 14.91 -5.99 19.25
N ARG A 173 15.21 -4.68 19.11
CA ARG A 173 14.17 -3.65 19.07
C ARG A 173 13.09 -4.05 18.06
N SER A 174 11.93 -4.43 18.56
CA SER A 174 10.81 -4.88 17.76
C SER A 174 9.79 -3.77 17.60
N VAL A 175 9.11 -3.79 16.48
CA VAL A 175 7.96 -2.95 16.18
C VAL A 175 6.73 -3.84 16.21
N SER A 176 5.70 -3.43 16.93
CA SER A 176 4.42 -4.12 16.91
C SER A 176 3.63 -3.72 15.67
N VAL A 177 2.98 -4.69 15.06
CA VAL A 177 2.13 -4.51 13.88
C VAL A 177 0.75 -5.03 14.22
N LEU A 178 -0.25 -4.19 13.94
CA LEU A 178 -1.66 -4.50 14.06
C LEU A 178 -2.18 -5.00 12.73
N ILE A 179 -2.93 -6.09 12.76
CA ILE A 179 -3.66 -6.64 11.62
C ILE A 179 -5.13 -6.70 11.99
N ALA A 180 -6.00 -6.23 11.11
CA ALA A 180 -7.45 -6.41 11.21
C ALA A 180 -7.97 -6.92 9.87
N GLU A 181 -8.67 -8.04 9.89
CA GLU A 181 -9.17 -8.75 8.71
C GLU A 181 -10.65 -9.09 8.88
N GLU A 182 -11.44 -8.81 7.86
CA GLU A 182 -12.81 -9.29 7.69
C GLU A 182 -12.89 -10.04 6.37
N ALA A 183 -13.56 -11.19 6.36
CA ALA A 183 -13.69 -12.03 5.17
C ALA A 183 -14.24 -11.24 3.96
N GLY A 184 -13.60 -11.39 2.79
CA GLY A 184 -13.99 -10.72 1.56
C GLY A 184 -13.67 -9.22 1.48
N LYS A 185 -12.95 -8.66 2.48
CA LYS A 185 -12.51 -7.27 2.49
C LYS A 185 -10.99 -7.14 2.49
N MET A 186 -10.52 -5.98 2.07
CA MET A 186 -9.10 -5.64 2.12
C MET A 186 -8.64 -5.54 3.59
N PRO A 187 -7.64 -6.33 4.02
CA PRO A 187 -7.16 -6.29 5.39
C PRO A 187 -6.49 -4.94 5.71
N LEU A 188 -6.63 -4.48 6.94
CA LEU A 188 -5.90 -3.34 7.46
C LEU A 188 -4.66 -3.85 8.20
N ILE A 189 -3.48 -3.44 7.75
CA ILE A 189 -2.19 -3.79 8.37
C ILE A 189 -1.45 -2.50 8.66
N ARG A 190 -1.10 -2.25 9.93
CA ARG A 190 -0.44 -1.01 10.37
C ARG A 190 0.64 -1.27 11.41
N ARG A 191 1.80 -0.69 11.18
CA ARG A 191 2.84 -0.57 12.19
C ARG A 191 2.37 0.37 13.32
N THR A 192 2.67 0.02 14.55
CA THR A 192 2.51 0.94 15.69
C THR A 192 3.70 1.89 15.70
N GLU A 193 3.44 3.19 15.76
CA GLU A 193 4.48 4.21 15.78
C GLU A 193 5.26 4.19 17.11
N ASP A 194 6.46 4.76 17.14
CA ASP A 194 7.37 4.65 18.28
C ASP A 194 6.78 5.25 19.58
N ASN A 195 5.95 6.28 19.45
CA ASN A 195 5.28 6.95 20.57
C ASN A 195 3.83 6.53 20.76
N GLU A 196 3.38 5.48 20.08
CA GLU A 196 2.01 5.01 20.09
C GLU A 196 1.91 3.66 20.80
N THR A 197 0.79 3.41 21.49
CA THR A 197 0.48 2.08 21.99
C THR A 197 -0.31 1.28 20.97
N ILE A 198 -0.23 -0.06 21.02
CA ILE A 198 -1.02 -0.93 20.13
C ILE A 198 -2.53 -0.69 20.28
N VAL A 199 -2.99 -0.31 21.47
CA VAL A 199 -4.39 0.04 21.73
C VAL A 199 -4.76 1.34 21.04
N ASN A 200 -3.88 2.35 21.06
CA ASN A 200 -4.12 3.61 20.35
C ASN A 200 -4.12 3.39 18.84
N ASN A 201 -3.21 2.57 18.32
CA ASN A 201 -3.20 2.17 16.92
C ASN A 201 -4.53 1.50 16.52
N PHE A 202 -5.02 0.56 17.34
CA PHE A 202 -6.32 -0.07 17.15
C PHE A 202 -7.47 0.95 17.14
N ASN A 203 -7.53 1.83 18.13
CA ASN A 203 -8.57 2.84 18.23
C ASN A 203 -8.53 3.83 17.05
N ASN A 204 -7.34 4.23 16.63
CA ASN A 204 -7.14 5.22 15.58
C ASN A 204 -7.36 4.69 14.16
N ASN A 205 -7.12 3.42 13.92
CA ASN A 205 -7.18 2.84 12.58
C ASN A 205 -8.32 1.85 12.39
N VAL A 206 -8.54 0.91 13.32
CA VAL A 206 -9.56 -0.13 13.17
C VAL A 206 -10.93 0.38 13.59
N LEU A 207 -11.05 0.94 14.80
CA LEU A 207 -12.36 1.41 15.30
C LEU A 207 -12.95 2.55 14.48
N LYS A 208 -12.13 3.35 13.81
CA LYS A 208 -12.64 4.43 12.93
C LYS A 208 -13.37 3.92 11.70
N ILE A 209 -13.04 2.72 11.23
CA ILE A 209 -13.64 2.11 10.05
C ILE A 209 -14.60 0.97 10.40
N ALA A 210 -14.67 0.56 11.65
CA ALA A 210 -15.59 -0.49 12.09
C ALA A 210 -17.00 0.06 12.33
N ALA A 211 -18.02 -0.74 11.97
CA ALA A 211 -19.40 -0.46 12.32
C ALA A 211 -19.60 -0.58 13.85
N LYS A 212 -20.64 0.08 14.36
CA LYS A 212 -20.92 0.17 15.81
C LYS A 212 -21.06 -1.20 16.50
N ASP A 213 -21.62 -2.17 15.82
CA ASP A 213 -21.89 -3.52 16.37
C ASP A 213 -21.03 -4.61 15.71
N CYS A 214 -19.87 -4.25 15.20
CA CYS A 214 -18.90 -5.16 14.61
C CYS A 214 -18.26 -6.04 15.71
N TYR A 215 -18.25 -7.37 15.55
CA TYR A 215 -17.62 -8.27 16.51
C TYR A 215 -16.11 -8.36 16.28
N MET A 216 -15.30 -8.02 17.29
CA MET A 216 -13.84 -8.05 17.24
C MET A 216 -13.32 -9.35 17.86
N ARG A 217 -12.84 -10.26 17.05
CA ARG A 217 -12.25 -11.54 17.46
C ARG A 217 -10.73 -11.42 17.54
N THR A 218 -10.07 -12.15 18.40
CA THR A 218 -8.61 -12.14 18.51
C THR A 218 -8.08 -13.51 18.90
N ASP A 219 -6.88 -13.83 18.46
CA ASP A 219 -6.19 -15.07 18.82
C ASP A 219 -5.59 -15.03 20.24
N TYR A 220 -5.24 -16.22 20.73
CA TYR A 220 -4.63 -16.40 22.04
C TYR A 220 -3.29 -15.66 22.19
N PHE A 221 -2.52 -15.53 21.11
CA PHE A 221 -1.18 -14.94 21.11
C PHE A 221 -1.16 -13.41 20.97
N THR A 222 -2.31 -12.77 20.83
CA THR A 222 -2.41 -11.32 20.70
C THR A 222 -1.95 -10.60 21.97
N ASN A 223 -1.44 -9.39 21.81
CA ASN A 223 -0.99 -8.53 22.92
C ASN A 223 -2.03 -8.42 24.03
N LYS A 224 -1.64 -8.68 25.29
CA LYS A 224 -2.54 -8.73 26.44
C LYS A 224 -3.35 -7.45 26.65
N LYS A 225 -2.75 -6.26 26.43
CA LYS A 225 -3.45 -4.97 26.58
C LYS A 225 -4.53 -4.82 25.50
N LEU A 226 -4.22 -5.18 24.26
CA LEU A 226 -5.18 -5.15 23.16
C LEU A 226 -6.31 -6.15 23.41
N LYS A 227 -6.00 -7.36 23.83
CA LYS A 227 -6.99 -8.39 24.19
C LYS A 227 -7.99 -7.90 25.23
N ASN A 228 -7.51 -7.24 26.28
CA ASN A 228 -8.38 -6.65 27.31
C ASN A 228 -9.25 -5.52 26.74
N ASN A 229 -8.71 -4.70 25.84
CA ASN A 229 -9.47 -3.63 25.18
C ASN A 229 -10.59 -4.21 24.30
N LEU A 230 -10.28 -5.23 23.49
CA LEU A 230 -11.25 -5.94 22.65
C LEU A 230 -12.35 -6.61 23.50
N LEU A 231 -11.98 -7.21 24.63
CA LEU A 231 -12.97 -7.78 25.57
C LEU A 231 -13.94 -6.70 26.08
N GLN A 232 -13.43 -5.53 26.46
CA GLN A 232 -14.29 -4.42 26.92
C GLN A 232 -15.18 -3.88 25.80
N TYR A 233 -14.66 -3.79 24.57
CA TYR A 233 -15.43 -3.42 23.40
C TYR A 233 -16.57 -4.43 23.15
N ASN A 234 -16.27 -5.72 23.10
CA ASN A 234 -17.25 -6.78 22.82
C ASN A 234 -18.32 -6.92 23.92
N LYS A 235 -17.99 -6.59 25.19
CA LYS A 235 -18.99 -6.52 26.26
C LYS A 235 -20.10 -5.51 25.98
N LYS A 236 -19.80 -4.44 25.26
CA LYS A 236 -20.74 -3.34 24.92
C LYS A 236 -21.57 -3.60 23.67
N LEU A 237 -21.32 -4.70 22.93
CA LEU A 237 -22.11 -5.07 21.75
C LEU A 237 -23.59 -5.28 22.12
N SER A 238 -24.45 -5.05 21.15
CA SER A 238 -25.90 -5.26 21.30
C SER A 238 -26.23 -6.73 21.60
N ASN A 239 -27.37 -6.97 22.23
CA ASN A 239 -27.83 -8.33 22.51
C ASN A 239 -28.12 -9.13 21.24
N GLU A 240 -28.54 -8.43 20.18
CA GLU A 240 -28.77 -9.01 18.84
C GLU A 240 -27.50 -9.56 18.26
N THR A 241 -26.42 -8.76 18.26
CA THR A 241 -25.09 -9.16 17.78
C THR A 241 -24.52 -10.31 18.60
N LYS A 242 -24.65 -10.26 19.93
CA LYS A 242 -24.23 -11.37 20.80
C LYS A 242 -24.97 -12.66 20.48
N LYS A 243 -26.28 -12.58 20.23
CA LYS A 243 -27.11 -13.74 19.83
C LYS A 243 -26.74 -14.24 18.43
N LYS A 244 -26.54 -13.31 17.47
CA LYS A 244 -26.14 -13.63 16.08
C LYS A 244 -24.90 -14.52 16.03
N TYR A 245 -23.86 -14.15 16.78
CA TYR A 245 -22.58 -14.87 16.79
C TYR A 245 -22.45 -15.90 17.93
N GLY A 246 -23.48 -16.05 18.77
CA GLY A 246 -23.50 -16.99 19.89
C GLY A 246 -22.44 -16.68 20.95
N LEU A 247 -22.16 -15.39 21.20
CA LEU A 247 -21.10 -14.94 22.09
C LEU A 247 -21.43 -15.28 23.54
N LYS A 248 -20.53 -15.99 24.20
CA LYS A 248 -20.54 -16.25 25.64
C LYS A 248 -19.33 -15.61 26.30
N ILE A 249 -19.55 -14.74 27.26
CA ILE A 249 -18.49 -14.06 28.02
C ILE A 249 -18.28 -14.80 29.30
N ILE A 250 -17.16 -15.49 29.46
CA ILE A 250 -16.78 -16.28 30.64
C ILE A 250 -15.51 -15.66 31.24
N GLY A 251 -15.68 -14.84 32.26
CA GLY A 251 -14.58 -14.10 32.88
C GLY A 251 -13.87 -13.17 31.91
N ASN A 252 -12.62 -13.53 31.55
CA ASN A 252 -11.78 -12.79 30.63
C ASN A 252 -11.70 -13.43 29.23
N ARG A 253 -12.62 -14.32 28.88
CA ARG A 253 -12.67 -14.99 27.57
C ARG A 253 -14.02 -14.77 26.93
N ILE A 254 -14.01 -14.76 25.61
CA ILE A 254 -15.21 -14.79 24.77
C ILE A 254 -15.15 -16.07 23.98
N GLU A 255 -16.22 -16.84 24.07
CA GLU A 255 -16.46 -18.00 23.21
C GLU A 255 -17.51 -17.61 22.18
N ASP A 256 -17.31 -17.98 20.94
CA ASP A 256 -18.25 -17.80 19.85
C ASP A 256 -18.58 -19.15 19.17
N LYS A 257 -19.61 -19.14 18.36
CA LYS A 257 -20.03 -20.31 17.57
C LYS A 257 -19.61 -20.22 16.10
N ILE A 258 -18.74 -19.29 15.78
CA ILE A 258 -18.28 -19.06 14.41
C ILE A 258 -17.37 -20.24 14.03
N LYS A 259 -17.73 -20.96 13.00
CA LYS A 259 -16.86 -21.99 12.45
C LYS A 259 -15.69 -21.30 11.75
N ASP A 260 -14.48 -21.65 12.12
CA ASP A 260 -13.26 -21.22 11.44
C ASP A 260 -13.13 -22.00 10.11
N ASP A 261 -13.94 -21.65 9.12
CA ASP A 261 -13.76 -22.17 7.77
C ASP A 261 -12.51 -21.53 7.18
N LYS A 262 -11.37 -22.20 7.36
CA LYS A 262 -10.06 -21.86 6.78
C LYS A 262 -9.60 -20.40 7.06
N LYS A 263 -9.41 -20.04 8.33
CA LYS A 263 -8.74 -18.78 8.66
C LYS A 263 -7.42 -18.69 7.90
N LYS A 264 -7.32 -17.75 6.98
CA LYS A 264 -6.10 -17.48 6.25
C LYS A 264 -5.04 -17.02 7.24
N ASN A 265 -3.87 -17.65 7.25
CA ASN A 265 -2.79 -17.18 8.11
C ASN A 265 -2.09 -15.99 7.45
N ILE A 266 -2.74 -14.82 7.54
CA ILE A 266 -2.25 -13.59 6.95
C ILE A 266 -0.84 -13.21 7.45
N ILE A 267 -0.50 -13.53 8.70
CA ILE A 267 0.82 -13.26 9.26
C ILE A 267 1.89 -14.07 8.53
N ALA A 268 1.64 -15.38 8.31
CA ALA A 268 2.58 -16.23 7.60
C ALA A 268 2.75 -15.80 6.14
N SER A 269 1.64 -15.52 5.45
CA SER A 269 1.65 -15.05 4.06
C SER A 269 2.37 -13.70 3.92
N LEU A 270 2.07 -12.75 4.78
CA LEU A 270 2.73 -11.43 4.84
C LEU A 270 4.23 -11.56 5.11
N THR A 271 4.60 -12.40 6.08
CA THR A 271 6.01 -12.61 6.43
C THR A 271 6.78 -13.25 5.27
N ALA A 272 6.20 -14.25 4.62
CA ALA A 272 6.76 -14.88 3.43
C ALA A 272 6.92 -13.89 2.28
N TRP A 273 5.93 -13.02 2.07
CA TRP A 273 5.99 -11.98 1.06
C TRP A 273 7.07 -10.93 1.35
N LEU A 274 7.15 -10.42 2.59
CA LEU A 274 8.14 -9.44 3.03
C LEU A 274 9.57 -9.97 2.94
N SER A 275 9.79 -11.27 3.17
CA SER A 275 11.12 -11.89 3.10
C SER A 275 11.78 -11.74 1.73
N ARG A 276 10.97 -11.71 0.65
CA ARG A 276 11.44 -11.50 -0.72
C ARG A 276 11.95 -10.07 -0.96
N CYS A 277 11.50 -9.10 -0.17
CA CYS A 277 11.90 -7.70 -0.31
C CYS A 277 13.32 -7.39 0.20
N LYS A 278 14.04 -8.38 0.76
CA LYS A 278 15.45 -8.30 1.22
C LYS A 278 15.74 -7.08 2.12
N GLY A 279 14.86 -6.84 3.07
CA GLY A 279 15.00 -5.78 4.10
C GLY A 279 14.39 -4.45 3.66
N ILE A 280 13.25 -4.16 4.27
CA ILE A 280 12.52 -2.90 4.12
C ILE A 280 12.85 -2.03 5.32
N ALA A 281 13.24 -0.77 5.11
CA ALA A 281 13.38 0.16 6.22
C ALA A 281 12.03 0.35 6.93
N THR A 282 12.04 0.32 8.26
CA THR A 282 10.81 0.39 9.08
C THR A 282 9.96 1.60 8.74
N LYS A 283 10.55 2.73 8.39
CA LYS A 283 9.85 3.95 7.97
C LYS A 283 8.97 3.78 6.71
N TYR A 284 9.26 2.81 5.85
CA TYR A 284 8.49 2.56 4.64
C TYR A 284 7.50 1.41 4.77
N ILE A 285 7.52 0.69 5.88
CA ILE A 285 6.86 -0.62 5.98
C ILE A 285 5.34 -0.52 5.81
N ASN A 286 4.71 0.57 6.27
CA ASN A 286 3.28 0.81 6.09
C ASN A 286 2.87 0.89 4.61
N HIS A 287 3.72 1.45 3.74
CA HIS A 287 3.48 1.46 2.29
C HIS A 287 3.46 0.05 1.70
N TYR A 288 4.36 -0.82 2.18
CA TYR A 288 4.38 -2.23 1.78
C TYR A 288 3.16 -2.97 2.30
N TYR A 289 2.73 -2.69 3.53
CA TYR A 289 1.51 -3.28 4.10
C TYR A 289 0.26 -2.91 3.30
N ASN A 290 0.10 -1.65 2.93
CA ASN A 290 -1.02 -1.20 2.09
C ASN A 290 -1.02 -1.90 0.72
N PHE A 291 0.15 -2.05 0.11
CA PHE A 291 0.27 -2.76 -1.16
C PHE A 291 -0.02 -4.25 -1.00
N TYR A 292 0.50 -4.89 0.05
CA TYR A 292 0.20 -6.27 0.36
C TYR A 292 -1.31 -6.48 0.58
N SER A 293 -1.94 -5.64 1.38
CA SER A 293 -3.39 -5.70 1.64
C SER A 293 -4.22 -5.64 0.36
N LEU A 294 -3.77 -4.83 -0.61
CA LEU A 294 -4.43 -4.73 -1.92
C LEU A 294 -4.28 -6.03 -2.74
N ILE A 295 -3.09 -6.65 -2.73
CA ILE A 295 -2.84 -7.91 -3.44
C ILE A 295 -3.58 -9.08 -2.77
N ASP A 296 -3.61 -9.10 -1.44
CA ASP A 296 -4.17 -10.19 -0.65
C ASP A 296 -5.70 -10.17 -0.60
N SER A 297 -6.34 -9.02 -0.93
CA SER A 297 -7.79 -8.97 -1.06
C SER A 297 -8.23 -9.99 -2.12
N GLU A 298 -9.29 -10.77 -1.83
CA GLU A 298 -9.81 -11.84 -2.71
C GLU A 298 -10.30 -11.34 -4.08
N LYS A 299 -10.32 -10.02 -4.28
CA LYS A 299 -10.57 -9.38 -5.58
C LYS A 299 -9.38 -9.68 -6.50
N VAL A 300 -9.67 -10.22 -7.68
CA VAL A 300 -8.66 -10.45 -8.72
C VAL A 300 -7.84 -9.19 -8.92
N PHE A 301 -6.52 -9.31 -8.70
CA PHE A 301 -5.60 -8.19 -8.85
C PHE A 301 -5.46 -7.84 -10.33
N ASP A 302 -6.27 -6.92 -10.80
CA ASP A 302 -6.21 -6.42 -12.17
C ASP A 302 -5.20 -5.26 -12.27
N TYR A 303 -3.99 -5.58 -12.65
CA TYR A 303 -2.90 -4.61 -12.88
C TYR A 303 -3.29 -3.48 -13.82
N MET A 304 -4.11 -3.78 -14.84
CA MET A 304 -4.55 -2.79 -15.83
C MET A 304 -5.50 -1.79 -15.18
N SER A 305 -6.46 -2.25 -14.41
CA SER A 305 -7.39 -1.38 -13.67
C SER A 305 -6.63 -0.49 -12.70
N ILE A 306 -5.73 -1.04 -11.90
CA ILE A 306 -4.90 -0.28 -10.97
C ILE A 306 -4.07 0.76 -11.70
N PHE A 307 -3.42 0.39 -12.81
CA PHE A 307 -2.65 1.32 -13.62
C PHE A 307 -3.49 2.52 -14.09
N PHE A 308 -4.70 2.27 -14.59
CA PHE A 308 -5.60 3.34 -15.03
C PHE A 308 -6.15 4.15 -13.87
N ASP A 309 -6.44 3.56 -12.74
CA ASP A 309 -6.90 4.28 -11.55
C ASP A 309 -5.81 5.21 -11.00
N LEU A 310 -4.56 4.76 -10.95
CA LEU A 310 -3.43 5.60 -10.58
C LEU A 310 -3.23 6.76 -11.57
N LEU A 311 -3.53 6.52 -12.85
CA LEU A 311 -3.45 7.55 -13.89
C LEU A 311 -4.57 8.61 -13.75
N LYS A 312 -5.80 8.18 -13.40
CA LYS A 312 -6.98 9.05 -13.28
C LYS A 312 -7.03 9.84 -11.98
N ASN A 313 -6.76 9.19 -10.87
CA ASN A 313 -7.13 9.67 -9.53
C ASN A 313 -6.08 10.57 -8.86
N GLY A 314 -5.06 10.98 -9.58
CA GLY A 314 -4.24 12.13 -9.26
C GLY A 314 -3.63 12.19 -7.87
N SER A 315 -2.79 11.21 -7.51
CA SER A 315 -1.99 11.27 -6.28
C SER A 315 -0.52 11.52 -6.64
N TYR A 316 -0.24 12.76 -7.06
CA TYR A 316 1.12 13.16 -7.38
C TYR A 316 1.94 13.41 -6.12
N THR A 317 3.11 12.79 -6.06
CA THR A 317 4.17 13.17 -5.13
C THR A 317 5.48 13.40 -5.89
N SER A 318 6.27 14.38 -5.45
CA SER A 318 7.59 14.64 -6.03
C SER A 318 8.67 13.79 -5.35
N VAL A 319 9.80 13.63 -6.04
CA VAL A 319 10.99 13.00 -5.43
C VAL A 319 11.51 13.80 -4.24
N GLU A 320 11.33 15.11 -4.26
CA GLU A 320 11.71 16.02 -3.16
C GLU A 320 10.86 15.75 -1.92
N VAL A 321 9.53 15.71 -2.06
CA VAL A 321 8.62 15.34 -0.96
C VAL A 321 8.93 13.94 -0.42
N LEU A 322 9.18 12.98 -1.29
CA LEU A 322 9.60 11.64 -0.85
C LEU A 322 10.94 11.63 -0.10
N ARG A 323 11.82 12.60 -0.37
CA ARG A 323 13.08 12.76 0.38
C ARG A 323 12.88 13.46 1.72
N THR A 324 12.05 14.49 1.79
CA THR A 324 11.80 15.30 3.00
C THR A 324 10.95 14.56 4.01
N ASN A 325 9.86 13.93 3.62
CA ASN A 325 9.04 13.10 4.51
C ASN A 325 9.82 11.95 5.18
N HIS A 326 11.07 11.73 4.78
CA HIS A 326 11.96 10.73 5.36
C HIS A 326 12.92 11.33 6.42
N VAL A 327 12.90 12.63 6.60
CA VAL A 327 13.77 13.35 7.57
C VAL A 327 13.00 13.61 8.87
N GLU A 328 11.68 13.72 8.83
CA GLU A 328 10.84 14.06 10.00
C GLU A 328 10.53 12.87 10.92
N ASP A 329 10.81 11.63 10.47
CA ASP A 329 10.58 10.40 11.25
C ASP A 329 11.79 9.98 12.12
N TYR A 330 12.74 10.91 12.40
CA TYR A 330 13.92 10.61 13.22
C TYR A 330 14.18 11.65 14.32
#